data_0c8b44afadb5665422270473939b992e
#
_entry.id   0c8b44afadb5665422270473939b992e
#
_cell.length_a   1.000
_cell.length_b   1.000
_cell.length_c   1.000
_cell.angle_alpha   90.00
_cell.angle_beta   90.00
_cell.angle_gamma   90.00
#
_symmetry.space_group_name_H-M   'P 1'
#
loop_
_entity.id
_entity.type
_entity.pdbx_description
1 polymer ?
#
loop_
_entity_poly.entity_id
_entity_poly.type
_entity_poly.pdbx_seq_one_letter_code
_entity_poly.pdbx_strand_id
1 'polypeptide(L)'
;MLKPLVATIALGAGLGLLWPTGKAVPAAPAAAAGAARPTLIERSPQGHFYVDAEINGQLVHCIVDTGASMVALPVDDARRIGIAFSESEFEPVGKGASGVVLGKDVMLDSIAVDGKKVAHVPGAILQGSDICLLGQAYLNRLSSVEMSGGVMRLQ
;
A
#
# COMPACT_ATOMS: atom_id res chain seq x y z
N MET A 1 54.47 39.34 -47.48
CA MET A 1 53.35 40.11 -48.04
C MET A 1 52.14 39.98 -47.04
N LEU A 2 51.99 41.00 -46.20
CA LEU A 2 50.93 41.11 -45.23
C LEU A 2 49.69 41.75 -45.89
N LYS A 3 48.54 41.14 -45.76
CA LYS A 3 47.28 41.80 -46.11
C LYS A 3 46.56 42.15 -44.80
N PRO A 4 46.01 43.34 -44.64
CA PRO A 4 45.35 43.76 -43.44
C PRO A 4 43.90 43.23 -43.40
N LEU A 5 43.46 42.77 -42.22
CA LEU A 5 42.14 42.36 -41.92
C LEU A 5 41.33 43.62 -41.57
N VAL A 6 40.30 43.90 -42.35
CA VAL A 6 39.35 44.98 -42.05
C VAL A 6 38.27 44.45 -41.18
N ALA A 7 38.14 44.92 -39.93
CA ALA A 7 37.05 44.61 -39.01
C ALA A 7 35.90 45.56 -39.27
N THR A 8 34.78 45.00 -39.71
CA THR A 8 33.52 45.76 -39.86
C THR A 8 32.72 45.57 -38.59
N ILE A 9 32.56 46.63 -37.81
CA ILE A 9 31.67 46.66 -36.64
C ILE A 9 30.27 47.01 -37.13
N ALA A 10 29.34 46.05 -37.10
CA ALA A 10 27.94 46.28 -37.33
C ALA A 10 27.24 46.66 -36.03
N LEU A 11 26.79 47.90 -35.93
CA LEU A 11 25.94 48.38 -34.83
C LEU A 11 24.50 47.87 -35.05
N GLY A 12 24.12 46.80 -34.36
CA GLY A 12 22.76 46.30 -34.34
C GLY A 12 21.95 46.98 -33.26
N ALA A 13 21.07 47.90 -33.63
CA ALA A 13 20.08 48.48 -32.73
C ALA A 13 19.03 47.39 -32.35
N GLY A 14 19.10 46.90 -31.11
CA GLY A 14 18.12 45.94 -30.59
C GLY A 14 16.81 46.63 -30.28
N LEU A 15 15.75 46.33 -31.02
CA LEU A 15 14.36 46.55 -30.55
C LEU A 15 14.11 45.57 -29.40
N GLY A 16 14.07 46.08 -28.17
CA GLY A 16 13.61 45.33 -27.01
C GLY A 16 12.11 45.09 -27.10
N LEU A 17 11.72 43.86 -27.50
CA LEU A 17 10.36 43.42 -27.25
C LEU A 17 10.14 43.27 -25.74
N LEU A 18 9.29 44.13 -25.19
CA LEU A 18 8.76 43.99 -23.85
C LEU A 18 7.89 42.72 -23.79
N TRP A 19 8.48 41.62 -23.32
CA TRP A 19 7.73 40.43 -22.93
C TRP A 19 7.02 40.76 -21.62
N PRO A 20 5.68 40.59 -21.54
CA PRO A 20 5.00 40.76 -20.24
C PRO A 20 5.54 39.70 -19.29
N THR A 21 6.17 40.14 -18.22
CA THR A 21 6.54 39.26 -17.10
C THR A 21 5.26 38.76 -16.47
N GLY A 22 4.83 37.57 -16.93
CA GLY A 22 3.75 36.83 -16.27
C GLY A 22 4.17 36.66 -14.81
N LYS A 23 3.37 37.19 -13.89
CA LYS A 23 3.50 36.89 -12.46
C LYS A 23 3.55 35.38 -12.33
N ALA A 24 4.66 34.84 -11.84
CA ALA A 24 4.76 33.45 -11.48
C ALA A 24 3.64 33.19 -10.45
N VAL A 25 2.64 32.40 -10.86
CA VAL A 25 1.65 31.87 -9.93
C VAL A 25 2.46 31.01 -8.96
N PRO A 26 2.47 31.29 -7.65
CA PRO A 26 3.14 30.43 -6.72
C PRO A 26 2.54 29.04 -6.88
N ALA A 27 3.38 28.06 -7.25
CA ALA A 27 2.96 26.66 -7.26
C ALA A 27 2.37 26.37 -5.87
N ALA A 28 1.11 25.96 -5.84
CA ALA A 28 0.52 25.50 -4.60
C ALA A 28 1.50 24.48 -3.98
N PRO A 29 1.81 24.57 -2.68
CA PRO A 29 2.66 23.58 -2.05
C PRO A 29 2.06 22.21 -2.37
N ALA A 30 2.85 21.34 -3.02
CA ALA A 30 2.47 19.95 -3.18
C ALA A 30 2.04 19.48 -1.78
N ALA A 31 0.77 19.08 -1.65
CA ALA A 31 0.27 18.57 -0.40
C ALA A 31 1.28 17.53 0.07
N ALA A 32 2.02 17.83 1.13
CA ALA A 32 2.87 16.85 1.77
C ALA A 32 1.98 15.64 1.97
N ALA A 33 2.36 14.49 1.39
CA ALA A 33 1.67 13.23 1.64
C ALA A 33 1.67 13.07 3.16
N GLY A 34 0.58 13.49 3.80
CA GLY A 34 0.48 13.55 5.24
C GLY A 34 0.73 12.15 5.76
N ALA A 35 1.63 12.01 6.71
CA ALA A 35 1.82 10.75 7.41
C ALA A 35 0.44 10.20 7.75
N ALA A 36 0.14 8.98 7.29
CA ALA A 36 -1.17 8.38 7.50
C ALA A 36 -1.47 8.42 9.01
N ARG A 37 -2.67 8.88 9.36
CA ARG A 37 -3.06 8.97 10.77
C ARG A 37 -3.04 7.58 11.39
N PRO A 38 -2.72 7.46 12.69
CA PRO A 38 -2.83 6.18 13.37
C PRO A 38 -4.23 5.60 13.23
N THR A 39 -4.33 4.32 12.88
CA THR A 39 -5.59 3.57 12.99
C THR A 39 -5.73 3.08 14.41
N LEU A 40 -6.84 3.37 15.05
CA LEU A 40 -7.18 2.89 16.38
C LEU A 40 -8.30 1.86 16.25
N ILE A 41 -8.06 0.66 16.73
CA ILE A 41 -8.99 -0.47 16.67
C ILE A 41 -9.32 -0.90 18.08
N GLU A 42 -10.59 -0.85 18.44
CA GLU A 42 -11.05 -1.34 19.74
C GLU A 42 -11.15 -2.87 19.74
N ARG A 43 -10.83 -3.46 20.88
CA ARG A 43 -10.98 -4.90 21.07
C ARG A 43 -12.46 -5.27 21.10
N SER A 44 -12.86 -6.20 20.24
CA SER A 44 -14.22 -6.72 20.23
C SER A 44 -14.57 -7.50 21.51
N PRO A 45 -15.85 -7.74 21.79
CA PRO A 45 -16.26 -8.59 22.92
C PRO A 45 -15.68 -10.01 22.86
N GLN A 46 -15.37 -10.50 21.65
CA GLN A 46 -14.73 -11.81 21.42
C GLN A 46 -13.21 -11.80 21.65
N GLY A 47 -12.62 -10.63 21.93
CA GLY A 47 -11.19 -10.47 22.20
C GLY A 47 -10.33 -10.18 20.99
N HIS A 48 -10.91 -10.05 19.79
CA HIS A 48 -10.20 -9.80 18.54
C HIS A 48 -10.22 -8.31 18.15
N PHE A 49 -9.28 -7.92 17.29
CA PHE A 49 -9.21 -6.62 16.65
C PHE A 49 -9.61 -6.78 15.19
N TYR A 50 -10.71 -6.16 14.78
CA TYR A 50 -11.22 -6.22 13.41
C TYR A 50 -10.90 -4.94 12.67
N VAL A 51 -10.60 -5.06 11.38
CA VAL A 51 -10.33 -3.92 10.51
C VAL A 51 -10.82 -4.20 9.09
N ASP A 52 -11.31 -3.17 8.42
CA ASP A 52 -11.57 -3.24 7.00
C ASP A 52 -10.29 -2.86 6.24
N ALA A 53 -9.70 -3.85 5.58
CA ALA A 53 -8.49 -3.70 4.77
C ALA A 53 -8.87 -3.62 3.29
N GLU A 54 -8.29 -2.67 2.57
CA GLU A 54 -8.39 -2.62 1.11
C GLU A 54 -7.32 -3.56 0.53
N ILE A 55 -7.73 -4.72 0.03
CA ILE A 55 -6.86 -5.73 -0.59
C ILE A 55 -7.07 -5.69 -2.10
N ASN A 56 -6.03 -5.40 -2.87
CA ASN A 56 -6.09 -5.23 -4.33
C ASN A 56 -7.20 -4.23 -4.76
N GLY A 57 -7.44 -3.18 -3.95
CA GLY A 57 -8.46 -2.17 -4.22
C GLY A 57 -9.88 -2.55 -3.80
N GLN A 58 -10.09 -3.67 -3.11
CA GLN A 58 -11.40 -4.13 -2.63
C GLN A 58 -11.39 -4.29 -1.10
N LEU A 59 -12.46 -3.84 -0.43
CA LEU A 59 -12.58 -3.95 1.03
C LEU A 59 -12.81 -5.41 1.45
N VAL A 60 -12.02 -5.84 2.43
CA VAL A 60 -12.12 -7.15 3.08
C VAL A 60 -12.10 -6.96 4.58
N HIS A 61 -13.06 -7.56 5.28
CA HIS A 61 -13.11 -7.54 6.74
C HIS A 61 -12.15 -8.56 7.32
N CYS A 62 -11.14 -8.11 8.08
CA CYS A 62 -10.06 -8.95 8.57
C CYS A 62 -9.92 -8.86 10.09
N ILE A 63 -9.45 -9.94 10.71
CA ILE A 63 -8.86 -9.91 12.05
C ILE A 63 -7.40 -9.51 11.92
N VAL A 64 -6.93 -8.58 12.74
CA VAL A 64 -5.50 -8.31 12.90
C VAL A 64 -4.89 -9.43 13.76
N ASP A 65 -4.10 -10.29 13.12
CA ASP A 65 -3.53 -11.49 13.75
C ASP A 65 -2.00 -11.42 13.78
N THR A 66 -1.46 -11.07 14.95
CA THR A 66 0.00 -11.04 15.17
C THR A 66 0.64 -12.43 15.22
N GLY A 67 -0.14 -13.50 15.30
CA GLY A 67 0.31 -14.89 15.26
C GLY A 67 0.39 -15.47 13.86
N ALA A 68 -0.25 -14.84 12.86
CA ALA A 68 -0.18 -15.28 11.47
C ALA A 68 1.05 -14.69 10.76
N SER A 69 1.83 -15.53 10.08
CA SER A 69 3.03 -15.07 9.33
C SER A 69 2.65 -14.31 8.06
N MET A 70 1.58 -14.74 7.38
CA MET A 70 1.10 -14.18 6.12
C MET A 70 -0.29 -13.60 6.28
N VAL A 71 -0.77 -12.95 5.22
CA VAL A 71 -2.19 -12.59 5.12
C VAL A 71 -2.95 -13.81 4.63
N ALA A 72 -4.01 -14.20 5.34
CA ALA A 72 -4.82 -15.34 4.97
C ALA A 72 -6.20 -14.88 4.48
N LEU A 73 -6.60 -15.34 3.30
CA LEU A 73 -7.87 -15.02 2.69
C LEU A 73 -8.78 -16.26 2.63
N PRO A 74 -10.04 -16.15 3.05
CA PRO A 74 -11.05 -17.13 2.70
C PRO A 74 -11.19 -17.28 1.18
N VAL A 75 -11.57 -18.46 0.74
CA VAL A 75 -11.86 -18.75 -0.67
C VAL A 75 -12.86 -17.76 -1.27
N ASP A 76 -13.93 -17.45 -0.53
CA ASP A 76 -14.99 -16.56 -1.01
C ASP A 76 -14.53 -15.12 -1.13
N ASP A 77 -13.72 -14.63 -0.18
CA ASP A 77 -13.11 -13.30 -0.28
C ASP A 77 -12.15 -13.22 -1.46
N ALA A 78 -11.30 -14.22 -1.65
CA ALA A 78 -10.35 -14.26 -2.77
C ALA A 78 -11.08 -14.21 -4.12
N ARG A 79 -12.18 -14.95 -4.28
CA ARG A 79 -13.04 -14.89 -5.48
C ARG A 79 -13.69 -13.52 -5.65
N ARG A 80 -14.25 -12.96 -4.57
CA ARG A 80 -14.94 -11.67 -4.58
C ARG A 80 -14.01 -10.52 -5.00
N ILE A 81 -12.75 -10.55 -4.57
CA ILE A 81 -11.76 -9.54 -4.94
C ILE A 81 -11.01 -9.86 -6.24
N GLY A 82 -11.42 -10.89 -6.97
CA GLY A 82 -10.94 -11.19 -8.33
C GLY A 82 -9.58 -11.89 -8.41
N ILE A 83 -9.11 -12.54 -7.34
CA ILE A 83 -7.88 -13.34 -7.41
C ILE A 83 -8.18 -14.64 -8.16
N ALA A 84 -7.42 -14.88 -9.23
CA ALA A 84 -7.56 -16.10 -10.01
C ALA A 84 -6.86 -17.29 -9.32
N PHE A 85 -7.58 -18.37 -9.08
CA PHE A 85 -7.05 -19.63 -8.55
C PHE A 85 -8.00 -20.79 -8.86
N SER A 86 -7.48 -22.02 -8.74
CA SER A 86 -8.26 -23.25 -8.73
C SER A 86 -8.05 -24.00 -7.42
N GLU A 87 -9.10 -24.58 -6.87
CA GLU A 87 -8.99 -25.38 -5.65
C GLU A 87 -8.16 -26.66 -5.85
N SER A 88 -7.98 -27.09 -7.10
CA SER A 88 -7.06 -28.18 -7.44
C SER A 88 -5.57 -27.83 -7.25
N GLU A 89 -5.26 -26.54 -7.06
CA GLU A 89 -3.90 -26.05 -6.77
C GLU A 89 -3.62 -25.95 -5.27
N PHE A 90 -4.58 -26.33 -4.43
CA PHE A 90 -4.41 -26.26 -2.98
C PHE A 90 -3.46 -27.35 -2.50
N GLU A 91 -2.48 -26.92 -1.72
CA GLU A 91 -1.46 -27.75 -1.11
C GLU A 91 -1.28 -27.38 0.38
N PRO A 92 -0.54 -28.14 1.18
CA PRO A 92 -0.24 -27.75 2.55
C PRO A 92 0.56 -26.45 2.60
N VAL A 93 -0.07 -25.34 3.04
CA VAL A 93 0.56 -24.01 3.17
C VAL A 93 0.98 -23.68 4.59
N GLY A 94 0.60 -24.52 5.56
CA GLY A 94 0.96 -24.28 6.95
C GLY A 94 0.35 -25.27 7.91
N LYS A 95 0.51 -24.97 9.21
CA LYS A 95 -0.14 -25.68 10.30
C LYS A 95 -0.90 -24.67 11.16
N GLY A 96 -2.18 -24.89 11.33
CA GLY A 96 -3.03 -24.16 12.26
C GLY A 96 -3.32 -24.98 13.53
N ALA A 97 -4.15 -24.44 14.40
CA ALA A 97 -4.57 -25.11 15.64
C ALA A 97 -5.27 -26.46 15.38
N SER A 98 -5.94 -26.60 14.22
CA SER A 98 -6.68 -27.82 13.81
C SER A 98 -5.84 -28.79 12.98
N GLY A 99 -4.55 -28.52 12.75
CA GLY A 99 -3.67 -29.38 11.96
C GLY A 99 -3.14 -28.73 10.68
N VAL A 100 -2.93 -29.54 9.63
CA VAL A 100 -2.47 -29.07 8.33
C VAL A 100 -3.54 -28.20 7.68
N VAL A 101 -3.12 -27.02 7.20
CA VAL A 101 -3.97 -26.07 6.48
C VAL A 101 -3.69 -26.20 5.00
N LEU A 102 -4.74 -26.47 4.21
CA LEU A 102 -4.66 -26.51 2.75
C LEU A 102 -5.00 -25.14 2.18
N GLY A 103 -4.28 -24.74 1.16
CA GLY A 103 -4.48 -23.46 0.51
C GLY A 103 -3.56 -23.26 -0.68
N LYS A 104 -3.53 -22.05 -1.18
CA LYS A 104 -2.64 -21.62 -2.26
C LYS A 104 -1.93 -20.34 -1.86
N ASP A 105 -0.61 -20.35 -1.93
CA ASP A 105 0.18 -19.12 -1.79
C ASP A 105 -0.10 -18.15 -2.93
N VAL A 106 -0.24 -16.89 -2.59
CA VAL A 106 -0.51 -15.81 -3.54
C VAL A 106 0.31 -14.57 -3.19
N MET A 107 0.57 -13.73 -4.19
CA MET A 107 1.12 -12.40 -3.97
C MET A 107 0.01 -11.37 -4.17
N LEU A 108 -0.33 -10.64 -3.10
CA LEU A 108 -1.30 -9.56 -3.14
C LEU A 108 -0.61 -8.29 -3.67
N ASP A 109 -1.23 -7.62 -4.66
CA ASP A 109 -0.64 -6.42 -5.26
C ASP A 109 -0.48 -5.31 -4.24
N SER A 110 -1.48 -5.10 -3.40
CA SER A 110 -1.39 -4.15 -2.29
C SER A 110 -2.42 -4.43 -1.21
N ILE A 111 -2.09 -3.99 0.01
CA ILE A 111 -3.02 -3.90 1.13
C ILE A 111 -2.93 -2.49 1.69
N ALA A 112 -4.07 -1.89 2.01
CA ALA A 112 -4.12 -0.61 2.70
C ALA A 112 -5.12 -0.64 3.86
N VAL A 113 -4.72 -0.07 4.99
CA VAL A 113 -5.59 0.19 6.15
C VAL A 113 -5.48 1.67 6.49
N ASP A 114 -6.56 2.42 6.33
CA ASP A 114 -6.59 3.87 6.54
C ASP A 114 -5.41 4.60 5.87
N GLY A 115 -5.16 4.27 4.60
CA GLY A 115 -4.10 4.88 3.81
C GLY A 115 -2.68 4.34 4.05
N LYS A 116 -2.47 3.43 5.00
CA LYS A 116 -1.19 2.72 5.21
C LYS A 116 -1.06 1.61 4.17
N LYS A 117 -0.59 1.99 2.99
CA LYS A 117 -0.51 1.09 1.83
C LYS A 117 0.83 0.36 1.77
N VAL A 118 0.77 -0.95 1.65
CA VAL A 118 1.91 -1.85 1.45
C VAL A 118 1.69 -2.61 0.16
N ALA A 119 2.69 -2.61 -0.72
CA ALA A 119 2.65 -3.35 -1.98
C ALA A 119 3.35 -4.72 -1.86
N HIS A 120 2.96 -5.65 -2.76
CA HIS A 120 3.56 -6.98 -2.86
C HIS A 120 3.60 -7.72 -1.52
N VAL A 121 2.41 -7.98 -0.97
CA VAL A 121 2.26 -8.64 0.32
C VAL A 121 2.04 -10.14 0.12
N PRO A 122 2.90 -11.00 0.69
CA PRO A 122 2.67 -12.44 0.67
C PRO A 122 1.39 -12.80 1.41
N GLY A 123 0.58 -13.66 0.81
CA GLY A 123 -0.67 -14.15 1.38
C GLY A 123 -0.92 -15.59 0.96
N ALA A 124 -1.96 -16.18 1.52
CA ALA A 124 -2.46 -17.48 1.13
C ALA A 124 -3.99 -17.48 1.08
N ILE A 125 -4.56 -18.17 0.10
CA ILE A 125 -5.99 -18.48 0.06
C ILE A 125 -6.18 -19.79 0.82
N LEU A 126 -7.00 -19.78 1.86
CA LEU A 126 -7.15 -20.92 2.75
C LEU A 126 -8.48 -21.62 2.58
N GLN A 127 -8.42 -22.94 2.48
CA GLN A 127 -9.62 -23.78 2.50
C GLN A 127 -10.18 -23.86 3.92
N GLY A 128 -11.51 -23.68 4.03
CA GLY A 128 -12.21 -23.79 5.31
C GLY A 128 -11.97 -22.64 6.29
N SER A 129 -11.41 -21.52 5.82
CA SER A 129 -11.37 -20.27 6.58
C SER A 129 -12.60 -19.44 6.27
N ASP A 130 -13.19 -18.85 7.32
CA ASP A 130 -14.39 -18.00 7.21
C ASP A 130 -14.08 -16.53 7.35
N ILE A 131 -12.82 -16.17 7.72
CA ILE A 131 -12.43 -14.78 7.93
C ILE A 131 -10.99 -14.54 7.48
N CYS A 132 -10.76 -13.33 6.95
CA CYS A 132 -9.44 -12.84 6.61
C CYS A 132 -8.59 -12.62 7.87
N LEU A 133 -7.31 -13.04 7.82
CA LEU A 133 -6.30 -12.73 8.83
C LEU A 133 -5.28 -11.76 8.25
N LEU A 134 -5.13 -10.61 8.88
CA LEU A 134 -4.13 -9.61 8.52
C LEU A 134 -2.87 -9.86 9.34
N GLY A 135 -1.94 -10.64 8.79
CA GLY A 135 -0.76 -11.14 9.49
C GLY A 135 0.51 -10.31 9.33
N GLN A 136 1.62 -10.87 9.82
CA GLN A 136 2.93 -10.21 9.90
C GLN A 136 3.49 -9.76 8.54
N ALA A 137 3.10 -10.41 7.43
CA ALA A 137 3.50 -9.99 6.09
C ALA A 137 3.10 -8.54 5.78
N TYR A 138 2.01 -8.05 6.37
CA TYR A 138 1.57 -6.66 6.32
C TYR A 138 2.05 -5.87 7.55
N LEU A 139 1.81 -6.41 8.76
CA LEU A 139 2.01 -5.69 10.01
C LEU A 139 3.46 -5.25 10.23
N ASN A 140 4.44 -6.08 9.86
CA ASN A 140 5.87 -5.77 9.97
C ASN A 140 6.35 -4.66 9.02
N ARG A 141 5.52 -4.23 8.08
CA ARG A 141 5.85 -3.13 7.17
C ARG A 141 5.26 -1.79 7.62
N LEU A 142 4.52 -1.80 8.72
CA LEU A 142 4.05 -0.60 9.40
C LEU A 142 5.16 -0.01 10.28
N SER A 143 5.07 1.27 10.60
CA SER A 143 6.02 1.95 11.49
C SER A 143 5.94 1.41 12.91
N SER A 144 4.72 1.14 13.40
CA SER A 144 4.49 0.46 14.67
C SER A 144 3.14 -0.24 14.71
N VAL A 145 3.08 -1.30 15.53
CA VAL A 145 1.85 -1.99 15.96
C VAL A 145 1.91 -2.07 17.48
N GLU A 146 1.04 -1.34 18.14
CA GLU A 146 1.00 -1.23 19.59
C GLU A 146 -0.34 -1.70 20.12
N MET A 147 -0.32 -2.39 21.27
CA MET A 147 -1.56 -2.86 21.92
C MET A 147 -1.52 -2.46 23.38
N SER A 148 -2.48 -1.66 23.81
CA SER A 148 -2.60 -1.20 25.18
C SER A 148 -4.05 -0.87 25.54
N GLY A 149 -4.47 -1.18 26.77
CA GLY A 149 -5.77 -0.78 27.30
C GLY A 149 -6.98 -1.27 26.48
N GLY A 150 -6.86 -2.38 25.75
CA GLY A 150 -7.94 -2.87 24.87
C GLY A 150 -8.03 -2.17 23.52
N VAL A 151 -7.04 -1.34 23.17
CA VAL A 151 -6.94 -0.67 21.87
C VAL A 151 -5.68 -1.13 21.16
N MET A 152 -5.79 -1.44 19.88
CA MET A 152 -4.64 -1.64 18.99
C MET A 152 -4.45 -0.39 18.13
N ARG A 153 -3.19 0.04 18.01
CA ARG A 153 -2.76 1.20 17.23
C ARG A 153 -1.84 0.76 16.10
N LEU A 154 -2.20 1.09 14.87
CA LEU A 154 -1.38 0.85 13.68
C LEU A 154 -0.86 2.19 13.15
N GLN A 155 0.45 2.26 12.83
CA GLN A 155 1.10 3.46 12.26
C GLN A 155 1.89 3.13 11.01
#